data_35853a571318a907a95d63fee5f35727
#
_entry.id   35853a571318a907a95d63fee5f35727
#
_cell.length_a   1.000
_cell.length_b   1.000
_cell.length_c   1.000
_cell.angle_alpha   90.00
_cell.angle_beta   90.00
_cell.angle_gamma   90.00
#
_symmetry.space_group_name_H-M   'P 1'
#
loop_
_entity.id
_entity.type
_entity.pdbx_description
1 polymer ?
#
loop_
_entity_poly.entity_id
_entity_poly.type
_entity_poly.pdbx_seq_one_letter_code
_entity_poly.pdbx_strand_id
1 'polypeptide(L)'
;NGSTAAGFECYPAVPGRTWHQESFYFAKLLAGGMQSIGARLRGRGGVRYIYYLENDQKQLVENTYTQVRPERSFTLLEDVDCPAVLAEQGFVTNDEDVEHFGSEQGCKTVARIYYEAICTYFGTEPLPVK
;
A
#
# COMPACT_ATOMS: atom_id res chain seq x y z
N ASN A 1 6.69 -21.43 12.50
CA ASN A 1 5.90 -20.36 13.11
C ASN A 1 5.17 -19.61 11.99
N GLY A 2 3.99 -20.09 11.62
CA GLY A 2 3.18 -19.41 10.63
C GLY A 2 2.79 -18.01 11.13
N SER A 3 3.06 -16.99 10.32
CA SER A 3 2.53 -15.66 10.56
C SER A 3 1.01 -15.72 10.49
N THR A 4 0.31 -15.06 11.43
CA THR A 4 -1.14 -14.87 11.37
C THR A 4 -1.52 -13.66 10.54
N ALA A 5 -0.54 -13.01 9.89
CA ALA A 5 -0.76 -11.83 9.08
C ALA A 5 -1.59 -12.17 7.84
N ALA A 6 -2.54 -11.32 7.53
CA ALA A 6 -3.42 -11.44 6.37
C ALA A 6 -3.90 -10.06 5.92
N GLY A 7 -4.21 -9.92 4.65
CA GLY A 7 -4.82 -8.72 4.09
C GLY A 7 -3.85 -7.79 3.39
N PHE A 8 -4.39 -6.68 2.92
CA PHE A 8 -3.67 -5.66 2.16
C PHE A 8 -3.19 -4.53 3.06
N GLU A 9 -1.98 -4.07 2.82
CA GLU A 9 -1.47 -2.82 3.37
C GLU A 9 -0.52 -2.15 2.38
N CYS A 10 -0.38 -0.84 2.50
CA CYS A 10 0.57 -0.10 1.69
C CYS A 10 1.19 1.05 2.47
N TYR A 11 2.39 1.40 2.07
CA TYR A 11 3.23 2.39 2.73
C TYR A 11 3.60 3.49 1.75
N PRO A 12 3.01 4.68 1.88
CA PRO A 12 3.43 5.85 1.10
C PRO A 12 4.64 6.53 1.74
N ALA A 13 5.25 7.46 1.01
CA ALA A 13 6.19 8.40 1.60
C ALA A 13 5.56 9.05 2.83
N VAL A 14 6.32 9.14 3.92
CA VAL A 14 5.81 9.56 5.23
C VAL A 14 5.64 11.08 5.35
N PRO A 15 4.90 11.57 6.36
CA PRO A 15 4.72 13.01 6.57
C PRO A 15 6.04 13.77 6.62
N GLY A 16 6.04 14.97 6.03
CA GLY A 16 7.21 15.85 5.96
C GLY A 16 8.13 15.59 4.76
N ARG A 17 7.90 14.54 3.96
CA ARG A 17 8.64 14.29 2.73
C ARG A 17 8.01 15.03 1.56
N THR A 18 8.83 15.39 0.56
CA THR A 18 8.38 16.16 -0.62
C THR A 18 7.17 15.54 -1.28
N TRP A 19 7.14 14.22 -1.43
CA TRP A 19 6.09 13.51 -2.16
C TRP A 19 5.06 12.83 -1.26
N HIS A 20 4.97 13.26 0.02
CA HIS A 20 4.05 12.64 0.98
C HIS A 20 2.58 12.72 0.53
N GLN A 21 2.11 13.92 0.17
CA GLN A 21 0.68 14.11 -0.13
C GLN A 21 0.24 13.29 -1.34
N GLU A 22 1.01 13.33 -2.41
CA GLU A 22 0.73 12.58 -3.65
C GLU A 22 0.81 11.08 -3.41
N SER A 23 1.83 10.63 -2.67
CA SER A 23 1.98 9.22 -2.31
C SER A 23 0.84 8.73 -1.43
N PHE A 24 0.43 9.54 -0.46
CA PHE A 24 -0.69 9.21 0.43
C PHE A 24 -2.00 9.11 -0.35
N TYR A 25 -2.26 10.05 -1.26
CA TYR A 25 -3.44 10.02 -2.12
C TYR A 25 -3.49 8.74 -2.95
N PHE A 26 -2.38 8.39 -3.61
CA PHE A 26 -2.30 7.17 -4.40
C PHE A 26 -2.48 5.91 -3.54
N ALA A 27 -1.87 5.87 -2.34
CA ALA A 27 -2.03 4.77 -1.41
C ALA A 27 -3.51 4.57 -1.01
N LYS A 28 -4.24 5.65 -0.78
CA LYS A 28 -5.68 5.58 -0.48
C LYS A 28 -6.50 5.04 -1.65
N LEU A 29 -6.14 5.40 -2.88
CA LEU A 29 -6.79 4.84 -4.07
C LEU A 29 -6.57 3.33 -4.16
N LEU A 30 -5.34 2.87 -3.91
CA LEU A 30 -5.01 1.45 -3.91
C LEU A 30 -5.79 0.69 -2.82
N ALA A 31 -5.79 1.21 -1.60
CA ALA A 31 -6.49 0.57 -0.48
C ALA A 31 -8.00 0.49 -0.74
N GLY A 32 -8.61 1.57 -1.24
CA GLY A 32 -10.04 1.60 -1.59
C GLY A 32 -10.37 0.61 -2.70
N GLY A 33 -9.53 0.53 -3.72
CA GLY A 33 -9.69 -0.43 -4.81
C GLY A 33 -9.59 -1.88 -4.32
N MET A 34 -8.59 -2.18 -3.51
CA MET A 34 -8.43 -3.52 -2.94
C MET A 34 -9.62 -3.90 -2.04
N GLN A 35 -10.10 -2.96 -1.24
CA GLN A 35 -11.29 -3.19 -0.42
C GLN A 35 -12.51 -3.53 -1.28
N SER A 36 -12.67 -2.87 -2.43
CA SER A 36 -13.81 -3.09 -3.34
C SER A 36 -13.86 -4.50 -3.93
N ILE A 37 -12.73 -5.20 -3.98
CA ILE A 37 -12.65 -6.60 -4.44
C ILE A 37 -12.58 -7.59 -3.28
N GLY A 38 -12.89 -7.16 -2.07
CA GLY A 38 -12.99 -8.02 -0.90
C GLY A 38 -11.72 -8.20 -0.08
N ALA A 39 -10.66 -7.46 -0.38
CA ALA A 39 -9.45 -7.53 0.42
C ALA A 39 -9.70 -6.97 1.83
N ARG A 40 -9.18 -7.67 2.83
CA ARG A 40 -9.13 -7.16 4.19
C ARG A 40 -8.03 -6.11 4.28
N LEU A 41 -8.35 -4.92 4.74
CA LEU A 41 -7.36 -3.86 4.95
C LEU A 41 -6.75 -3.98 6.34
N ARG A 42 -5.42 -3.98 6.41
CA ARG A 42 -4.69 -4.05 7.68
C ARG A 42 -4.72 -2.68 8.37
N GLY A 43 -4.68 -2.70 9.70
CA GLY A 43 -4.74 -1.48 10.49
C GLY A 43 -6.03 -0.71 10.26
N ARG A 44 -5.91 0.59 10.21
CA ARG A 44 -7.04 1.50 9.96
C ARG A 44 -7.05 1.94 8.49
N GLY A 45 -7.65 1.12 7.64
CA GLY A 45 -7.84 1.47 6.23
C GLY A 45 -6.70 1.12 5.30
N GLY A 46 -5.76 0.27 5.72
CA GLY A 46 -4.73 -0.31 4.85
C GLY A 46 -3.55 0.61 4.52
N VAL A 47 -3.58 1.88 4.88
CA VAL A 47 -2.47 2.81 4.64
C VAL A 47 -1.77 3.08 5.97
N ARG A 48 -0.48 2.76 6.01
CA ARG A 48 0.32 2.87 7.22
C ARG A 48 1.66 3.52 6.90
N TYR A 49 2.30 4.08 7.91
CA TYR A 49 3.67 4.62 7.79
C TYR A 49 4.63 3.67 8.48
N ILE A 50 5.82 3.52 7.91
CA ILE A 50 6.88 2.71 8.50
C ILE A 50 8.11 3.58 8.76
N TYR A 51 8.68 3.42 9.94
CA TYR A 51 9.91 4.09 10.34
C TYR A 51 10.92 3.08 10.86
N TYR A 52 12.19 3.33 10.59
CA TYR A 52 13.29 2.55 11.13
C TYR A 52 13.85 3.28 12.35
N LEU A 53 13.72 2.65 13.50
CA LEU A 53 14.28 3.14 14.75
C LEU A 53 15.75 2.75 14.87
N GLU A 54 16.40 3.16 15.97
CA GLU A 54 17.72 2.68 16.31
C GLU A 54 17.77 1.15 16.32
N ASN A 55 18.89 0.57 15.90
CA ASN A 55 19.09 -0.88 15.73
C ASN A 55 18.21 -1.50 14.62
N ASP A 56 17.83 -0.72 13.62
CA ASP A 56 17.02 -1.15 12.47
C ASP A 56 15.66 -1.77 12.86
N GLN A 57 15.15 -1.47 14.04
CA GLN A 57 13.82 -1.89 14.44
C GLN A 57 12.77 -1.11 13.65
N LYS A 58 11.79 -1.82 13.11
CA LYS A 58 10.68 -1.21 12.37
C LYS A 58 9.57 -0.79 13.33
N GLN A 59 9.04 0.40 13.12
CA GLN A 59 7.83 0.86 13.78
C GLN A 59 6.77 1.19 12.74
N LEU A 60 5.62 0.55 12.87
CA LEU A 60 4.44 0.84 12.06
C LEU A 60 3.55 1.82 12.80
N VAL A 61 3.12 2.86 12.11
CA VAL A 61 2.12 3.81 12.64
C VAL A 61 0.98 3.98 11.65
N GLU A 62 -0.21 4.19 12.17
CA GLU A 62 -1.38 4.39 11.34
C GLU A 62 -1.34 5.76 10.64
N ASN A 63 -2.03 5.87 9.52
CA ASN A 63 -2.04 7.09 8.71
C ASN A 63 -2.73 8.28 9.42
N THR A 64 -3.42 8.04 10.51
CA THR A 64 -3.98 9.11 11.37
C THR A 64 -2.92 9.85 12.17
N TYR A 65 -1.72 9.28 12.29
CA TYR A 65 -0.58 9.90 12.93
C TYR A 65 0.17 10.75 11.90
N THR A 66 -0.06 12.07 11.93
CA THR A 66 0.42 12.99 10.88
C THR A 66 1.68 13.77 11.26
N GLN A 67 2.27 13.49 12.42
CA GLN A 67 3.49 14.17 12.86
C GLN A 67 4.68 13.87 11.97
N VAL A 68 5.45 14.90 11.66
CA VAL A 68 6.73 14.75 10.97
C VAL A 68 7.75 14.16 11.96
N ARG A 69 8.46 13.12 11.52
CA ARG A 69 9.47 12.42 12.32
C ARG A 69 10.82 12.41 11.62
N PRO A 70 11.93 12.46 12.39
CA PRO A 70 13.28 12.46 11.82
C PRO A 70 13.74 11.08 11.33
N GLU A 71 13.14 9.98 11.83
CA GLU A 71 13.55 8.64 11.47
C GLU A 71 13.29 8.36 9.98
N ARG A 72 14.15 7.55 9.37
CA ARG A 72 13.99 7.16 7.97
C ARG A 72 12.87 6.12 7.82
N SER A 73 12.21 6.21 6.69
CA SER A 73 11.28 5.18 6.18
C SER A 73 12.03 4.23 5.22
N PHE A 74 11.31 3.44 4.43
CA PHE A 74 11.93 2.60 3.41
C PHE A 74 12.79 3.42 2.46
N THR A 75 13.96 2.88 2.13
CA THR A 75 14.90 3.52 1.20
C THR A 75 14.21 3.91 -0.11
N LEU A 76 13.40 3.01 -0.68
CA LEU A 76 12.64 3.31 -1.89
C LEU A 76 11.79 4.58 -1.74
N LEU A 77 11.10 4.74 -0.62
CA LEU A 77 10.22 5.89 -0.38
C LEU A 77 10.99 7.18 -0.07
N GLU A 78 12.20 7.06 0.47
CA GLU A 78 13.03 8.21 0.84
C GLU A 78 13.85 8.75 -0.34
N ASP A 79 14.34 7.87 -1.20
CA ASP A 79 15.39 8.21 -2.17
C ASP A 79 14.86 8.43 -3.60
N VAL A 80 13.59 8.12 -3.89
CA VAL A 80 13.00 8.41 -5.20
C VAL A 80 12.48 9.84 -5.26
N ASP A 81 12.66 10.48 -6.41
CA ASP A 81 12.18 11.84 -6.65
C ASP A 81 10.85 11.83 -7.42
N CYS A 82 9.88 11.13 -6.87
CA CYS A 82 8.52 11.02 -7.41
C CYS A 82 7.58 10.47 -6.34
N PRO A 83 6.26 10.60 -6.51
CA PRO A 83 5.31 9.90 -5.66
C PRO A 83 5.58 8.39 -5.68
N ALA A 84 5.57 7.77 -4.51
CA ALA A 84 5.89 6.35 -4.36
C ALA A 84 5.09 5.69 -3.25
N VAL A 85 4.70 4.45 -3.49
CA VAL A 85 3.98 3.60 -2.53
C VAL A 85 4.55 2.19 -2.61
N LEU A 86 4.82 1.59 -1.46
CA LEU A 86 5.11 0.17 -1.37
C LEU A 86 3.81 -0.55 -1.00
N ALA A 87 3.30 -1.38 -1.90
CA ALA A 87 2.07 -2.13 -1.68
C ALA A 87 2.37 -3.58 -1.34
N GLU A 88 1.79 -4.07 -0.26
CA GLU A 88 1.82 -5.49 0.11
C GLU A 88 0.43 -6.07 -0.14
N GLN A 89 0.32 -6.79 -1.25
CA GLN A 89 -0.94 -7.29 -1.79
C GLN A 89 -1.60 -8.35 -0.90
N GLY A 90 -0.79 -9.14 -0.22
CA GLY A 90 -1.24 -10.21 0.66
C GLY A 90 -0.04 -10.93 1.25
N PHE A 91 -0.31 -11.95 2.05
CA PHE A 91 0.72 -12.71 2.74
C PHE A 91 0.76 -14.14 2.24
N VAL A 92 1.93 -14.58 1.78
CA VAL A 92 2.15 -15.94 1.26
C VAL A 92 1.93 -17.02 2.33
N THR A 93 1.91 -16.62 3.58
CA THR A 93 1.63 -17.51 4.72
C THR A 93 0.14 -17.62 5.05
N ASN A 94 -0.71 -16.94 4.30
CA ASN A 94 -2.16 -16.97 4.48
C ASN A 94 -2.81 -17.58 3.23
N ASP A 95 -3.47 -18.71 3.40
CA ASP A 95 -4.04 -19.47 2.29
C ASP A 95 -5.13 -18.69 1.54
N GLU A 96 -5.95 -17.91 2.25
CA GLU A 96 -6.99 -17.08 1.62
C GLU A 96 -6.37 -15.96 0.77
N ASP A 97 -5.32 -15.29 1.26
CA ASP A 97 -4.61 -14.28 0.49
C ASP A 97 -4.00 -14.88 -0.78
N VAL A 98 -3.39 -16.05 -0.67
CA VAL A 98 -2.80 -16.77 -1.81
C VAL A 98 -3.88 -17.15 -2.82
N GLU A 99 -4.99 -17.71 -2.36
CA GLU A 99 -6.09 -18.13 -3.24
C GLU A 99 -6.74 -16.94 -3.95
N HIS A 100 -7.09 -15.88 -3.22
CA HIS A 100 -7.84 -14.75 -3.75
C HIS A 100 -6.99 -13.75 -4.53
N PHE A 101 -5.72 -13.54 -4.13
CA PHE A 101 -4.89 -12.48 -4.67
C PHE A 101 -3.55 -12.96 -5.25
N GLY A 102 -3.17 -14.21 -5.00
CA GLY A 102 -1.94 -14.81 -5.51
C GLY A 102 -2.15 -15.80 -6.66
N SER A 103 -3.37 -16.23 -6.91
CA SER A 103 -3.72 -17.07 -8.07
C SER A 103 -3.63 -16.27 -9.37
N GLU A 104 -3.61 -16.94 -10.52
CA GLU A 104 -3.62 -16.24 -11.82
C GLU A 104 -4.80 -15.28 -11.95
N GLN A 105 -6.00 -15.74 -11.61
CA GLN A 105 -7.19 -14.89 -11.66
C GLN A 105 -7.12 -13.77 -10.63
N GLY A 106 -6.65 -14.05 -9.43
CA GLY A 106 -6.45 -13.04 -8.39
C GLY A 106 -5.47 -11.95 -8.81
N CYS A 107 -4.35 -12.33 -9.40
CA CYS A 107 -3.38 -11.37 -9.93
C CYS A 107 -3.97 -10.49 -11.02
N LYS A 108 -4.78 -11.05 -11.92
CA LYS A 108 -5.47 -10.26 -12.96
C LYS A 108 -6.44 -9.25 -12.35
N THR A 109 -7.21 -9.66 -11.36
CA THR A 109 -8.14 -8.79 -10.64
C THR A 109 -7.40 -7.65 -9.94
N VAL A 110 -6.33 -7.96 -9.23
CA VAL A 110 -5.51 -6.95 -8.54
C VAL A 110 -4.83 -6.01 -9.53
N ALA A 111 -4.31 -6.54 -10.64
CA ALA A 111 -3.70 -5.71 -11.68
C ALA A 111 -4.70 -4.69 -12.24
N ARG A 112 -5.96 -5.10 -12.42
CA ARG A 112 -7.04 -4.18 -12.84
C ARG A 112 -7.26 -3.07 -11.80
N ILE A 113 -7.27 -3.41 -10.52
CA ILE A 113 -7.42 -2.44 -9.43
C ILE A 113 -6.26 -1.42 -9.46
N TYR A 114 -5.03 -1.89 -9.60
CA TYR A 114 -3.87 -1.00 -9.69
C TYR A 114 -3.94 -0.09 -10.90
N TYR A 115 -4.32 -0.62 -12.05
CA TYR A 115 -4.51 0.14 -13.27
C TYR A 115 -5.57 1.25 -13.09
N GLU A 116 -6.72 0.91 -12.52
CA GLU A 116 -7.79 1.89 -12.26
C GLU A 116 -7.34 2.97 -11.27
N ALA A 117 -6.59 2.60 -10.24
CA ALA A 117 -6.04 3.55 -9.28
C ALA A 117 -5.06 4.53 -9.97
N ILE A 118 -4.22 4.03 -10.87
CA ILE A 118 -3.30 4.86 -11.66
C ILE A 118 -4.10 5.83 -12.55
N CYS A 119 -5.12 5.33 -13.23
CA CYS A 119 -5.99 6.18 -14.06
C CYS A 119 -6.63 7.28 -13.23
N THR A 120 -7.21 6.94 -12.08
CA THR A 120 -7.82 7.93 -11.19
C THR A 120 -6.81 8.96 -10.71
N TYR A 121 -5.61 8.51 -10.34
CA TYR A 121 -4.53 9.40 -9.89
C TYR A 121 -4.20 10.44 -10.97
N PHE A 122 -4.13 10.05 -12.23
CA PHE A 122 -3.82 10.95 -13.34
C PHE A 122 -5.07 11.62 -13.97
N GLY A 123 -6.26 11.35 -13.45
CA GLY A 123 -7.48 11.96 -13.97
C GLY A 123 -7.88 11.45 -15.35
N THR A 124 -7.53 10.21 -15.69
CA THR A 124 -7.87 9.58 -16.97
C THR A 124 -8.89 8.47 -16.76
N GLU A 125 -9.69 8.19 -17.79
CA GLU A 125 -10.62 7.08 -17.76
C GLU A 125 -9.93 5.76 -18.08
N PRO A 126 -10.19 4.70 -17.30
CA PRO A 126 -9.62 3.39 -17.61
C PRO A 126 -10.25 2.81 -18.88
N LEU A 127 -9.46 2.07 -19.65
CA LEU A 127 -9.97 1.34 -20.79
C LEU A 127 -10.91 0.21 -20.32
N PRO A 128 -11.94 -0.12 -21.11
CA PRO A 128 -12.84 -1.23 -20.76
C PRO A 128 -12.09 -2.55 -20.64
N VAL A 129 -12.64 -3.42 -19.83
CA VAL A 129 -12.18 -4.82 -19.77
C VAL A 129 -12.50 -5.50 -21.09
N LYS A 130 -11.50 -6.18 -21.64
CA LYS A 130 -11.67 -6.98 -22.88
C LYS A 130 -12.20 -8.36 -22.57
#